data_b9b934374dc308f0f25390eefe923df8
#
_entry.id   b9b934374dc308f0f25390eefe923df8
#
_cell.length_a   1.000
_cell.length_b   1.000
_cell.length_c   1.000
_cell.angle_alpha   90.00
_cell.angle_beta   90.00
_cell.angle_gamma   90.00
#
_symmetry.space_group_name_H-M   'P 1'
#
loop_
_entity.id
_entity.type
_entity.pdbx_description
1 polymer ?
#
loop_
_entity_poly.entity_id
_entity_poly.type
_entity_poly.pdbx_seq_one_letter_code
_entity_poly.pdbx_strand_id
1 'polypeptide(L)'
;MKRSCLLSAFILLALSLLLLSGCSSHSPDEGADEPKAVTLGVWKNDTILPTVNAFNAQQEQFQIRLVIYDSLELMQTELMAGKYCDLYLLEMDNSAMAAKSLFVDFMPRVEETLKNTENEVVPELLDAMTVNGALMQIPYSFSIGTCMGLQQYFDGHGISLEDAKQALNDHARPIFPEEWKLKARNIASKVSSVSGIFFVDRSKEEVQFQKSEFEEYLKFWMDGWVVQQSQDIDSDLGLLIPTFIGDPGEPPAEGYVYTGYPTLENMPAGSYFSFGTAFSIISGSKNVDEAWEFIRFCLSPEQQRTVRGGMPVNSRVLQERIDERLENKEITEADAECFDELLDETEWVRASPDITDIFSEEISACFEGNRQVDEAARMIENRLNLFLAESAEY
;
A
#
# COMPACT_ATOMS: atom_id res chain seq x y z
N MET A 1 -22.90 42.97 69.02
CA MET A 1 -22.57 42.54 67.66
C MET A 1 -21.06 42.18 67.43
N LYS A 2 -20.13 42.38 68.39
CA LYS A 2 -18.67 42.10 68.12
C LYS A 2 -18.22 40.73 68.65
N ARG A 3 -18.98 39.96 69.37
CA ARG A 3 -18.60 38.64 69.88
C ARG A 3 -19.00 37.46 68.98
N SER A 4 -19.95 37.65 68.12
CA SER A 4 -20.40 36.58 67.20
C SER A 4 -19.49 36.45 65.93
N CYS A 5 -18.83 37.51 65.52
CA CYS A 5 -17.89 37.48 64.36
C CYS A 5 -16.57 36.76 64.68
N LEU A 6 -16.09 36.80 65.91
CA LEU A 6 -14.85 36.14 66.32
C LEU A 6 -15.03 34.62 66.45
N LEU A 7 -16.21 34.14 66.82
CA LEU A 7 -16.52 32.73 66.95
C LEU A 7 -16.63 32.06 65.54
N SER A 8 -17.21 32.78 64.58
CA SER A 8 -17.32 32.31 63.19
C SER A 8 -15.96 32.22 62.44
N ALA A 9 -15.05 33.14 62.77
CA ALA A 9 -13.71 33.13 62.18
C ALA A 9 -12.85 32.01 62.76
N PHE A 10 -13.02 31.66 64.03
CA PHE A 10 -12.31 30.55 64.67
C PHE A 10 -12.78 29.15 64.19
N ILE A 11 -14.10 29.04 63.93
CA ILE A 11 -14.70 27.80 63.39
C ILE A 11 -14.23 27.54 61.96
N LEU A 12 -14.15 28.59 61.14
CA LEU A 12 -13.62 28.50 59.76
C LEU A 12 -12.13 28.17 59.72
N LEU A 13 -11.35 28.71 60.64
CA LEU A 13 -9.93 28.41 60.75
C LEU A 13 -9.65 26.98 61.26
N ALA A 14 -10.48 26.48 62.21
CA ALA A 14 -10.39 25.12 62.71
C ALA A 14 -10.83 24.08 61.66
N LEU A 15 -11.81 24.39 60.79
CA LEU A 15 -12.24 23.55 59.69
C LEU A 15 -11.18 23.46 58.56
N SER A 16 -10.45 24.56 58.33
CA SER A 16 -9.36 24.56 57.34
C SER A 16 -8.12 23.79 57.81
N LEU A 17 -7.85 23.72 59.12
CA LEU A 17 -6.77 22.91 59.70
C LEU A 17 -7.08 21.41 59.78
N LEU A 18 -8.38 21.05 59.82
CA LEU A 18 -8.79 19.63 59.77
C LEU A 18 -8.79 19.03 58.38
N LEU A 19 -8.77 19.87 57.33
CA LEU A 19 -8.61 19.43 55.93
C LEU A 19 -7.14 19.24 55.49
N LEU A 20 -6.18 19.68 56.32
CA LEU A 20 -4.75 19.55 56.05
C LEU A 20 -4.08 18.33 56.78
N SER A 21 -4.81 17.67 57.65
CA SER A 21 -4.27 16.51 58.38
C SER A 21 -4.75 15.13 57.89
N GLY A 22 -5.32 15.10 56.67
CA GLY A 22 -5.78 13.88 55.99
C GLY A 22 -4.86 13.36 54.90
N CYS A 23 -3.65 13.90 54.72
CA CYS A 23 -2.61 13.24 53.96
C CYS A 23 -1.86 12.28 54.85
N SER A 24 -2.46 11.11 55.12
CA SER A 24 -1.65 9.95 55.40
C SER A 24 -0.76 9.75 54.18
N SER A 25 0.55 9.90 54.36
CA SER A 25 1.55 9.38 53.46
C SER A 25 1.32 7.87 53.32
N HIS A 26 0.40 7.46 52.47
CA HIS A 26 0.60 6.24 51.75
C HIS A 26 1.81 6.55 50.88
N SER A 27 2.96 6.00 51.22
CA SER A 27 3.99 5.73 50.26
C SER A 27 3.24 5.09 49.08
N PRO A 28 3.39 5.60 47.85
CA PRO A 28 2.96 4.81 46.74
C PRO A 28 3.69 3.49 46.94
N ASP A 29 2.97 2.39 47.02
CA ASP A 29 3.53 1.06 46.73
C ASP A 29 4.42 1.32 45.49
N GLU A 30 5.69 0.95 45.63
CA GLU A 30 6.64 0.99 44.53
C GLU A 30 5.97 0.22 43.43
N GLY A 31 5.48 0.98 42.45
CA GLY A 31 4.52 0.54 41.46
C GLY A 31 5.03 -0.71 40.79
N ALA A 32 4.14 -1.57 40.48
CA ALA A 32 4.31 -2.40 39.32
C ALA A 32 4.66 -1.41 38.20
N ASP A 33 5.91 -1.41 37.70
CA ASP A 33 6.35 -0.58 36.56
C ASP A 33 5.33 -0.77 35.48
N GLU A 34 4.64 0.32 35.09
CA GLU A 34 3.77 0.22 33.93
C GLU A 34 4.59 -0.35 32.79
N PRO A 35 4.11 -1.40 32.09
CA PRO A 35 4.90 -2.01 31.04
C PRO A 35 5.28 -0.93 30.02
N LYS A 36 6.52 -0.98 29.54
CA LYS A 36 7.06 -0.08 28.55
C LYS A 36 6.07 0.03 27.38
N ALA A 37 5.68 1.22 26.98
CA ALA A 37 4.73 1.45 25.90
C ALA A 37 5.48 1.69 24.58
N VAL A 38 5.08 0.98 23.54
CA VAL A 38 5.48 1.18 22.14
C VAL A 38 4.28 1.68 21.40
N THR A 39 4.37 2.84 20.77
CA THR A 39 3.24 3.51 20.13
C THR A 39 3.13 3.14 18.65
N LEU A 40 1.94 2.70 18.23
CA LEU A 40 1.59 2.42 16.84
C LEU A 40 0.60 3.46 16.31
N GLY A 41 1.06 4.29 15.39
CA GLY A 41 0.22 5.24 14.66
C GLY A 41 -0.59 4.56 13.57
N VAL A 42 -1.91 4.77 13.57
CA VAL A 42 -2.83 4.24 12.56
C VAL A 42 -3.87 5.28 12.17
N TRP A 43 -4.31 5.25 10.92
CA TRP A 43 -5.44 6.04 10.44
C TRP A 43 -6.64 5.13 10.19
N LYS A 44 -7.74 5.32 10.95
CA LYS A 44 -9.02 4.59 10.80
C LYS A 44 -8.90 3.07 10.64
N ASN A 45 -7.81 2.48 11.11
CA ASN A 45 -7.57 1.05 10.90
C ASN A 45 -7.97 0.24 12.13
N ASP A 46 -9.25 -0.11 12.20
CA ASP A 46 -9.78 -0.98 13.26
C ASP A 46 -9.31 -2.43 13.12
N THR A 47 -8.79 -2.81 11.95
CA THR A 47 -8.47 -4.21 11.62
C THR A 47 -7.23 -4.71 12.36
N ILE A 48 -6.30 -3.84 12.75
CA ILE A 48 -5.09 -4.21 13.50
C ILE A 48 -5.33 -4.41 15.01
N LEU A 49 -6.43 -3.88 15.55
CA LEU A 49 -6.71 -3.93 17.00
C LEU A 49 -6.77 -5.36 17.56
N PRO A 50 -7.40 -6.35 16.91
CA PRO A 50 -7.35 -7.74 17.40
C PRO A 50 -5.94 -8.28 17.50
N THR A 51 -5.08 -7.99 16.52
CA THR A 51 -3.68 -8.40 16.48
C THR A 51 -2.87 -7.74 17.61
N VAL A 52 -3.07 -6.44 17.86
CA VAL A 52 -2.46 -5.72 18.99
C VAL A 52 -2.89 -6.34 20.32
N ASN A 53 -4.16 -6.63 20.49
CA ASN A 53 -4.66 -7.28 21.71
C ASN A 53 -4.08 -8.67 21.92
N ALA A 54 -3.98 -9.47 20.84
CA ALA A 54 -3.38 -10.80 20.89
C ALA A 54 -1.89 -10.74 21.26
N PHE A 55 -1.13 -9.80 20.69
CA PHE A 55 0.26 -9.57 21.04
C PHE A 55 0.42 -9.18 22.52
N ASN A 56 -0.32 -8.17 22.96
CA ASN A 56 -0.26 -7.67 24.32
C ASN A 56 -0.66 -8.71 25.38
N ALA A 57 -1.49 -9.69 25.01
CA ALA A 57 -1.91 -10.78 25.90
C ALA A 57 -0.85 -11.89 26.05
N GLN A 58 0.14 -11.97 25.16
CA GLN A 58 1.14 -13.06 25.14
C GLN A 58 2.43 -12.72 25.89
N GLN A 59 2.64 -11.46 26.27
CA GLN A 59 3.86 -11.02 26.94
C GLN A 59 3.61 -9.81 27.86
N GLU A 60 4.53 -9.58 28.81
CA GLU A 60 4.41 -8.53 29.83
C GLU A 60 5.56 -7.50 29.77
N GLN A 61 6.52 -7.67 28.87
CA GLN A 61 7.73 -6.83 28.82
C GLN A 61 7.44 -5.41 28.34
N PHE A 62 6.56 -5.28 27.36
CA PHE A 62 6.09 -4.01 26.82
C PHE A 62 4.69 -4.18 26.23
N GLN A 63 4.04 -3.08 25.91
CA GLN A 63 2.72 -3.10 25.28
C GLN A 63 2.68 -2.20 24.06
N ILE A 64 2.00 -2.66 23.01
CA ILE A 64 1.66 -1.82 21.86
C ILE A 64 0.44 -0.96 22.23
N ARG A 65 0.57 0.36 22.10
CA ARG A 65 -0.51 1.32 22.29
C ARG A 65 -0.87 1.98 20.97
N LEU A 66 -2.11 1.86 20.56
CA LEU A 66 -2.61 2.51 19.33
C LEU A 66 -2.76 4.02 19.55
N VAL A 67 -2.28 4.78 18.58
CA VAL A 67 -2.57 6.20 18.39
C VAL A 67 -3.38 6.30 17.09
N ILE A 68 -4.68 6.51 17.24
CA ILE A 68 -5.61 6.56 16.11
C ILE A 68 -5.77 8.02 15.70
N TYR A 69 -5.43 8.30 14.44
CA TYR A 69 -5.56 9.63 13.85
C TYR A 69 -6.91 9.79 13.17
N ASP A 70 -7.53 10.96 13.31
CA ASP A 70 -8.82 11.28 12.70
C ASP A 70 -8.71 11.44 11.17
N SER A 71 -7.55 11.85 10.67
CA SER A 71 -7.27 11.96 9.25
C SER A 71 -5.82 11.62 8.92
N LEU A 72 -5.57 11.24 7.66
CA LEU A 72 -4.22 10.99 7.14
C LEU A 72 -3.38 12.28 7.18
N GLU A 73 -3.97 13.42 6.82
CA GLU A 73 -3.29 14.72 6.83
C GLU A 73 -2.83 15.11 8.23
N LEU A 74 -3.64 14.81 9.28
CA LEU A 74 -3.22 15.06 10.66
C LEU A 74 -2.04 14.19 11.05
N MET A 75 -2.08 12.91 10.70
CA MET A 75 -0.97 11.98 10.96
C MET A 75 0.31 12.43 10.25
N GLN A 76 0.22 12.80 8.99
CA GLN A 76 1.34 13.33 8.21
C GLN A 76 1.87 14.64 8.81
N THR A 77 0.99 15.56 9.19
CA THR A 77 1.36 16.85 9.80
C THR A 77 2.10 16.64 11.13
N GLU A 78 1.63 15.76 11.99
CA GLU A 78 2.30 15.47 13.26
C GLU A 78 3.65 14.76 13.04
N LEU A 79 3.70 13.83 12.08
CA LEU A 79 4.94 13.15 11.69
C LEU A 79 5.98 14.18 11.18
N MET A 80 5.57 15.10 10.31
CA MET A 80 6.44 16.18 9.81
C MET A 80 6.85 17.18 10.89
N ALA A 81 6.01 17.37 11.92
CA ALA A 81 6.32 18.22 13.06
C ALA A 81 7.23 17.57 14.11
N GLY A 82 7.71 16.34 13.86
CA GLY A 82 8.57 15.61 14.77
C GLY A 82 7.85 15.00 15.98
N LYS A 83 6.54 14.90 15.92
CA LYS A 83 5.72 14.19 16.91
C LYS A 83 5.52 12.76 16.45
N TYR A 84 6.41 11.87 16.84
CA TYR A 84 6.46 10.51 16.32
C TYR A 84 5.81 9.50 17.25
N CYS A 85 5.04 8.56 16.65
CA CYS A 85 4.90 7.23 17.20
C CYS A 85 6.18 6.42 16.94
N ASP A 86 6.36 5.29 17.61
CA ASP A 86 7.53 4.43 17.40
C ASP A 86 7.46 3.72 16.05
N LEU A 87 6.25 3.26 15.69
CA LEU A 87 5.97 2.67 14.38
C LEU A 87 4.61 3.15 13.86
N TYR A 88 4.42 2.96 12.57
CA TYR A 88 3.20 3.30 11.86
C TYR A 88 2.71 2.14 11.01
N LEU A 89 1.41 2.06 10.83
CA LEU A 89 0.78 1.30 9.76
C LEU A 89 0.24 2.33 8.76
N LEU A 90 1.03 2.60 7.73
CA LEU A 90 0.78 3.63 6.73
C LEU A 90 0.11 3.03 5.51
N GLU A 91 -0.76 3.78 4.85
CA GLU A 91 -1.11 3.49 3.47
C GLU A 91 0.15 3.54 2.61
N MET A 92 0.13 2.75 1.54
CA MET A 92 1.25 2.57 0.63
C MET A 92 1.95 3.87 0.27
N ASP A 93 3.29 3.75 0.33
CA ASP A 93 4.21 4.62 -0.37
C ASP A 93 4.02 6.12 -0.14
N ASN A 94 4.33 6.52 1.05
CA ASN A 94 4.73 7.90 1.26
C ASN A 94 6.19 8.08 0.79
N SER A 95 6.37 8.12 -0.54
CA SER A 95 7.69 8.31 -1.16
C SER A 95 8.40 9.57 -0.66
N ALA A 96 7.64 10.61 -0.35
CA ALA A 96 8.14 11.80 0.33
C ALA A 96 8.72 11.51 1.73
N MET A 97 8.18 10.54 2.46
CA MET A 97 8.68 10.14 3.78
C MET A 97 9.83 9.14 3.69
N ALA A 98 9.80 8.23 2.71
CA ALA A 98 10.88 7.27 2.47
C ALA A 98 12.18 7.98 2.06
N ALA A 99 12.08 9.06 1.28
CA ALA A 99 13.22 9.85 0.83
C ALA A 99 14.01 10.53 1.97
N LYS A 100 13.49 10.60 3.19
CA LYS A 100 14.05 11.44 4.27
C LYS A 100 14.77 10.70 5.38
N SER A 101 15.08 9.43 5.22
CA SER A 101 15.69 8.63 6.31
C SER A 101 14.86 8.62 7.60
N LEU A 102 13.57 8.93 7.49
CA LEU A 102 12.65 8.90 8.63
C LEU A 102 12.42 7.49 9.15
N PHE A 103 12.53 6.50 8.29
CA PHE A 103 12.25 5.13 8.61
C PHE A 103 13.51 4.27 8.73
N VAL A 104 13.41 3.22 9.51
CA VAL A 104 14.44 2.20 9.66
C VAL A 104 14.49 1.37 8.37
N ASP A 105 15.71 1.12 7.87
CA ASP A 105 15.92 0.09 6.86
C ASP A 105 15.73 -1.30 7.48
N PHE A 106 14.77 -2.05 6.94
CA PHE A 106 14.44 -3.40 7.42
C PHE A 106 15.32 -4.50 6.83
N MET A 107 16.09 -4.26 5.74
CA MET A 107 16.87 -5.32 5.10
C MET A 107 17.77 -6.07 6.07
N PRO A 108 18.56 -5.42 6.98
CA PRO A 108 19.38 -6.15 7.93
C PRO A 108 18.55 -7.06 8.87
N ARG A 109 17.36 -6.60 9.27
CA ARG A 109 16.47 -7.35 10.16
C ARG A 109 15.76 -8.49 9.46
N VAL A 110 15.38 -8.30 8.19
CA VAL A 110 14.82 -9.35 7.33
C VAL A 110 15.83 -10.48 7.16
N GLU A 111 17.06 -10.16 6.79
CA GLU A 111 18.13 -11.15 6.62
C GLU A 111 18.43 -11.93 7.91
N GLU A 112 18.39 -11.26 9.06
CA GLU A 112 18.71 -11.87 10.35
C GLU A 112 17.55 -12.71 10.92
N THR A 113 16.30 -12.26 10.77
CA THR A 113 15.20 -12.77 11.60
C THR A 113 13.99 -13.31 10.85
N LEU A 114 13.88 -13.07 9.56
CA LEU A 114 12.75 -13.56 8.74
C LEU A 114 13.19 -14.59 7.71
N LYS A 115 14.28 -14.35 7.01
CA LYS A 115 14.76 -15.20 5.90
C LYS A 115 15.02 -16.63 6.35
N ASN A 116 14.51 -17.58 5.58
CA ASN A 116 14.57 -19.03 5.88
C ASN A 116 13.97 -19.43 7.23
N THR A 117 13.01 -18.66 7.74
CA THR A 117 12.27 -18.96 8.97
C THR A 117 10.79 -19.19 8.67
N GLU A 118 10.00 -19.59 9.66
CA GLU A 118 8.55 -19.69 9.51
C GLU A 118 7.85 -18.32 9.27
N ASN A 119 8.55 -17.21 9.52
CA ASN A 119 8.07 -15.85 9.31
C ASN A 119 8.55 -15.24 7.98
N GLU A 120 9.07 -16.05 7.09
CA GLU A 120 9.57 -15.59 5.79
C GLU A 120 8.47 -14.89 5.00
N VAL A 121 8.77 -13.70 4.54
CA VAL A 121 7.90 -12.91 3.66
C VAL A 121 8.20 -13.30 2.22
N VAL A 122 7.17 -13.30 1.38
CA VAL A 122 7.26 -13.53 -0.08
C VAL A 122 8.45 -12.76 -0.64
N PRO A 123 9.48 -13.44 -1.17
CA PRO A 123 10.72 -12.79 -1.60
C PRO A 123 10.51 -11.77 -2.71
N GLU A 124 9.68 -12.10 -3.71
CA GLU A 124 9.36 -11.26 -4.88
C GLU A 124 8.76 -9.92 -4.43
N LEU A 125 7.91 -9.95 -3.40
CA LEU A 125 7.33 -8.74 -2.81
C LEU A 125 8.38 -7.87 -2.13
N LEU A 126 9.32 -8.48 -1.38
CA LEU A 126 10.41 -7.75 -0.74
C LEU A 126 11.37 -7.15 -1.76
N ASP A 127 11.68 -7.90 -2.82
CA ASP A 127 12.56 -7.44 -3.91
C ASP A 127 11.94 -6.24 -4.62
N ALA A 128 10.65 -6.31 -4.97
CA ALA A 128 9.92 -5.20 -5.59
C ALA A 128 9.83 -3.95 -4.70
N MET A 129 9.79 -4.13 -3.37
CA MET A 129 9.72 -3.03 -2.40
C MET A 129 11.07 -2.44 -2.02
N THR A 130 12.16 -3.10 -2.37
CA THR A 130 13.51 -2.67 -2.05
C THR A 130 13.98 -1.60 -3.03
N VAL A 131 14.23 -0.40 -2.55
CA VAL A 131 14.72 0.72 -3.36
C VAL A 131 16.15 1.08 -2.93
N ASN A 132 17.09 1.09 -3.89
CA ASN A 132 18.51 1.36 -3.64
C ASN A 132 19.12 0.46 -2.53
N GLY A 133 18.64 -0.77 -2.42
CA GLY A 133 19.10 -1.74 -1.43
C GLY A 133 18.54 -1.54 -0.02
N ALA A 134 17.57 -0.66 0.16
CA ALA A 134 16.90 -0.42 1.43
C ALA A 134 15.40 -0.75 1.37
N LEU A 135 14.88 -1.36 2.43
CA LEU A 135 13.48 -1.72 2.61
C LEU A 135 12.89 -0.90 3.77
N MET A 136 12.10 0.12 3.46
CA MET A 136 11.57 1.04 4.48
C MET A 136 10.17 0.66 4.99
N GLN A 137 9.51 -0.30 4.33
CA GLN A 137 8.16 -0.73 4.65
C GLN A 137 7.99 -2.23 4.45
N ILE A 138 7.18 -2.87 5.30
CA ILE A 138 6.74 -4.26 5.11
C ILE A 138 5.21 -4.29 5.17
N PRO A 139 4.53 -4.77 4.12
CA PRO A 139 3.07 -4.84 4.10
C PRO A 139 2.54 -5.94 5.02
N TYR A 140 1.26 -5.78 5.40
CA TYR A 140 0.55 -6.79 6.20
C TYR A 140 -0.20 -7.81 5.33
N SER A 141 -0.61 -7.38 4.14
CA SER A 141 -1.23 -8.19 3.10
C SER A 141 -0.97 -7.56 1.75
N PHE A 142 -1.11 -8.33 0.68
CA PHE A 142 -0.95 -7.82 -0.67
C PHE A 142 -1.99 -8.37 -1.64
N SER A 143 -2.04 -7.78 -2.81
CA SER A 143 -2.73 -8.26 -4.01
C SER A 143 -1.88 -7.92 -5.23
N ILE A 144 -2.17 -8.52 -6.37
CA ILE A 144 -1.48 -8.22 -7.62
C ILE A 144 -2.44 -7.50 -8.55
N GLY A 145 -2.06 -6.29 -8.98
CA GLY A 145 -2.72 -5.59 -10.07
C GLY A 145 -2.13 -6.04 -11.40
N THR A 146 -2.97 -6.54 -12.30
CA THR A 146 -2.55 -7.08 -13.59
C THR A 146 -3.59 -6.80 -14.67
N CYS A 147 -3.36 -7.30 -15.85
CA CYS A 147 -4.32 -7.29 -16.95
C CYS A 147 -4.51 -8.70 -17.48
N MET A 148 -5.75 -9.06 -17.81
CA MET A 148 -6.06 -10.26 -18.56
C MET A 148 -6.24 -9.91 -20.03
N GLY A 149 -5.58 -10.66 -20.91
CA GLY A 149 -5.73 -10.55 -22.37
C GLY A 149 -6.45 -11.76 -22.94
N LEU A 150 -7.19 -11.56 -24.04
CA LEU A 150 -7.87 -12.66 -24.73
C LEU A 150 -6.85 -13.70 -25.22
N GLN A 151 -6.98 -14.95 -24.77
CA GLN A 151 -6.11 -16.09 -25.09
C GLN A 151 -5.89 -16.32 -26.59
N GLN A 152 -6.86 -15.97 -27.42
CA GLN A 152 -6.71 -16.10 -28.89
C GLN A 152 -5.72 -15.10 -29.50
N TYR A 153 -5.26 -14.08 -28.75
CA TYR A 153 -4.34 -13.02 -29.23
C TYR A 153 -3.09 -12.92 -28.39
N PHE A 154 -3.12 -13.44 -27.18
CA PHE A 154 -2.00 -13.39 -26.23
C PHE A 154 -1.77 -14.79 -25.64
N ASP A 155 -0.53 -15.14 -25.46
CA ASP A 155 -0.11 -16.48 -25.02
C ASP A 155 0.46 -16.52 -23.58
N GLY A 156 0.47 -15.38 -22.89
CA GLY A 156 0.95 -15.32 -21.49
C GLY A 156 1.36 -13.93 -21.05
N HIS A 157 2.22 -13.88 -20.04
CA HIS A 157 2.68 -12.66 -19.38
C HIS A 157 3.62 -11.81 -20.23
N GLY A 158 3.74 -10.53 -19.91
CA GLY A 158 4.75 -9.65 -20.45
C GLY A 158 4.47 -9.14 -21.87
N ILE A 159 3.22 -8.83 -22.20
CA ILE A 159 2.89 -8.27 -23.53
C ILE A 159 3.50 -6.89 -23.72
N SER A 160 4.08 -6.68 -24.92
CA SER A 160 4.55 -5.37 -25.31
C SER A 160 3.41 -4.44 -25.74
N LEU A 161 3.66 -3.14 -25.67
CA LEU A 161 2.74 -2.14 -26.22
C LEU A 161 2.52 -2.34 -27.72
N GLU A 162 3.52 -2.84 -28.47
CA GLU A 162 3.42 -3.12 -29.90
C GLU A 162 2.52 -4.32 -30.19
N ASP A 163 2.63 -5.41 -29.39
CA ASP A 163 1.73 -6.57 -29.51
C ASP A 163 0.27 -6.16 -29.26
N ALA A 164 0.04 -5.32 -28.24
CA ALA A 164 -1.29 -4.80 -27.94
C ALA A 164 -1.83 -3.90 -29.06
N LYS A 165 -0.99 -3.05 -29.67
CA LYS A 165 -1.35 -2.23 -30.85
C LYS A 165 -1.68 -3.09 -32.05
N GLN A 166 -0.88 -4.11 -32.32
CA GLN A 166 -1.12 -5.03 -33.42
C GLN A 166 -2.45 -5.77 -33.24
N ALA A 167 -2.69 -6.33 -32.03
CA ALA A 167 -3.94 -7.01 -31.73
C ALA A 167 -5.17 -6.09 -31.89
N LEU A 168 -5.06 -4.82 -31.45
CA LEU A 168 -6.12 -3.83 -31.60
C LEU A 168 -6.42 -3.53 -33.08
N ASN A 169 -5.40 -3.39 -33.92
CA ASN A 169 -5.53 -3.07 -35.33
C ASN A 169 -6.04 -4.23 -36.18
N ASP A 170 -5.53 -5.44 -35.92
CA ASP A 170 -5.83 -6.63 -36.73
C ASP A 170 -7.25 -7.16 -36.51
N HIS A 171 -7.83 -6.91 -35.36
CA HIS A 171 -9.05 -7.59 -34.92
C HIS A 171 -10.26 -6.68 -34.72
N ALA A 172 -10.10 -5.35 -34.86
CA ALA A 172 -11.16 -4.35 -34.72
C ALA A 172 -12.07 -4.60 -33.48
N ARG A 173 -11.49 -5.12 -32.40
CA ARG A 173 -12.21 -5.39 -31.15
C ARG A 173 -12.09 -4.23 -30.18
N PRO A 174 -13.08 -4.02 -29.30
CA PRO A 174 -12.95 -3.04 -28.25
C PRO A 174 -11.80 -3.43 -27.32
N ILE A 175 -11.03 -2.43 -26.89
CA ILE A 175 -9.92 -2.69 -25.95
C ILE A 175 -10.43 -3.17 -24.59
N PHE A 176 -11.61 -2.71 -24.17
CA PHE A 176 -12.25 -3.08 -22.91
C PHE A 176 -13.61 -3.75 -23.13
N PRO A 177 -14.12 -4.52 -22.15
CA PRO A 177 -15.49 -5.07 -22.20
C PRO A 177 -16.55 -3.99 -22.38
N GLU A 178 -17.71 -4.34 -22.96
CA GLU A 178 -18.80 -3.39 -23.21
C GLU A 178 -19.30 -2.68 -21.96
N GLU A 179 -19.34 -3.35 -20.84
CA GLU A 179 -19.73 -2.77 -19.55
C GLU A 179 -18.85 -1.58 -19.11
N TRP A 180 -17.65 -1.44 -19.69
CA TRP A 180 -16.71 -0.36 -19.45
C TRP A 180 -16.89 0.82 -20.41
N LYS A 181 -17.69 0.68 -21.47
CA LYS A 181 -17.96 1.75 -22.46
C LYS A 181 -18.46 3.06 -21.87
N LEU A 182 -19.08 3.01 -20.70
CA LEU A 182 -19.82 4.15 -20.17
C LEU A 182 -19.00 5.12 -19.30
N LYS A 183 -17.71 4.86 -19.06
CA LYS A 183 -16.97 5.71 -18.11
C LYS A 183 -15.50 5.92 -18.53
N ALA A 184 -15.25 6.92 -19.35
CA ALA A 184 -13.90 7.44 -19.61
C ALA A 184 -13.06 7.54 -18.32
N ARG A 185 -13.67 7.96 -17.22
CA ARG A 185 -13.05 8.05 -15.89
C ARG A 185 -12.53 6.72 -15.34
N ASN A 186 -13.20 5.59 -15.59
CA ASN A 186 -12.74 4.28 -15.12
C ASN A 186 -11.47 3.85 -15.84
N ILE A 187 -11.42 4.08 -17.15
CA ILE A 187 -10.23 3.77 -17.96
C ILE A 187 -9.08 4.70 -17.58
N ALA A 188 -9.34 6.00 -17.50
CA ALA A 188 -8.37 6.99 -17.06
C ALA A 188 -7.77 6.61 -15.69
N SER A 189 -8.59 6.17 -14.74
CA SER A 189 -8.11 5.72 -13.42
C SER A 189 -7.18 4.51 -13.50
N LYS A 190 -7.47 3.53 -14.38
CA LYS A 190 -6.60 2.34 -14.54
C LYS A 190 -5.29 2.70 -15.24
N VAL A 191 -5.36 3.49 -16.30
CA VAL A 191 -4.16 3.99 -17.00
C VAL A 191 -3.30 4.84 -16.07
N SER A 192 -3.92 5.68 -15.22
CA SER A 192 -3.20 6.52 -14.25
C SER A 192 -2.47 5.68 -13.21
N SER A 193 -3.11 4.61 -12.72
CA SER A 193 -2.51 3.74 -11.71
C SER A 193 -1.20 3.12 -12.17
N VAL A 194 -1.10 2.70 -13.42
CA VAL A 194 0.11 2.10 -13.99
C VAL A 194 1.08 3.14 -14.54
N SER A 195 0.60 4.30 -15.02
CA SER A 195 1.47 5.34 -15.55
C SER A 195 2.44 5.90 -14.51
N GLY A 196 1.99 6.08 -13.27
CA GLY A 196 2.84 6.49 -12.17
C GLY A 196 3.88 5.44 -11.76
N ILE A 197 3.64 4.16 -12.11
CA ILE A 197 4.58 3.06 -11.91
C ILE A 197 5.62 3.04 -13.05
N PHE A 198 5.17 3.03 -14.29
CA PHE A 198 6.00 2.75 -15.45
C PHE A 198 6.87 3.94 -15.87
N PHE A 199 6.40 5.16 -15.67
CA PHE A 199 7.05 6.35 -16.25
C PHE A 199 7.72 7.26 -15.21
N VAL A 200 7.75 6.87 -13.94
CA VAL A 200 8.40 7.61 -12.87
C VAL A 200 9.52 6.77 -12.28
N ASP A 201 10.78 7.09 -12.66
CA ASP A 201 11.94 6.41 -12.11
C ASP A 201 12.23 6.93 -10.69
N ARG A 202 12.02 6.05 -9.71
CA ARG A 202 12.15 6.31 -8.26
C ARG A 202 13.49 5.84 -7.69
N SER A 203 14.30 5.17 -8.50
CA SER A 203 15.61 4.64 -8.07
C SER A 203 16.69 5.73 -8.02
N LYS A 204 16.42 6.93 -8.58
CA LYS A 204 17.33 8.05 -8.61
C LYS A 204 16.99 9.07 -7.54
N GLU A 205 18.00 9.81 -7.08
CA GLU A 205 17.81 10.93 -6.15
C GLU A 205 16.83 11.99 -6.69
N GLU A 206 16.82 12.17 -8.03
CA GLU A 206 15.85 12.99 -8.72
C GLU A 206 14.91 12.07 -9.51
N VAL A 207 13.62 12.16 -9.24
CA VAL A 207 12.62 11.43 -9.99
C VAL A 207 12.65 11.91 -11.45
N GLN A 208 12.79 10.97 -12.36
CA GLN A 208 12.76 11.25 -13.79
C GLN A 208 11.43 10.78 -14.38
N PHE A 209 10.76 11.69 -15.07
CA PHE A 209 9.56 11.36 -15.82
C PHE A 209 9.91 11.05 -17.28
N GLN A 210 9.58 9.85 -17.72
CA GLN A 210 9.79 9.37 -19.10
C GLN A 210 8.66 9.88 -20.01
N LYS A 211 8.73 11.15 -20.38
CA LYS A 211 7.64 11.88 -21.02
C LYS A 211 7.26 11.33 -22.38
N SER A 212 8.26 11.05 -23.23
CA SER A 212 8.01 10.58 -24.61
C SER A 212 7.33 9.22 -24.61
N GLU A 213 7.78 8.35 -23.75
CA GLU A 213 7.27 6.99 -23.53
C GLU A 213 5.85 7.04 -22.96
N PHE A 214 5.60 7.94 -22.02
CA PHE A 214 4.27 8.18 -21.51
C PHE A 214 3.31 8.70 -22.58
N GLU A 215 3.73 9.64 -23.43
CA GLU A 215 2.91 10.18 -24.51
C GLU A 215 2.49 9.06 -25.48
N GLU A 216 3.41 8.16 -25.84
CA GLU A 216 3.13 7.01 -26.68
C GLU A 216 2.14 6.03 -26.02
N TYR A 217 2.34 5.74 -24.73
CA TYR A 217 1.50 4.87 -23.94
C TYR A 217 0.07 5.42 -23.79
N LEU A 218 -0.06 6.68 -23.42
CA LEU A 218 -1.36 7.32 -23.27
C LEU A 218 -2.12 7.37 -24.60
N LYS A 219 -1.41 7.62 -25.71
CA LYS A 219 -2.00 7.64 -27.04
C LYS A 219 -2.59 6.28 -27.42
N PHE A 220 -1.89 5.18 -27.14
CA PHE A 220 -2.43 3.82 -27.35
C PHE A 220 -3.78 3.62 -26.66
N TRP A 221 -3.89 3.97 -25.40
CA TRP A 221 -5.14 3.82 -24.66
C TRP A 221 -6.25 4.73 -25.18
N MET A 222 -5.91 5.94 -25.58
CA MET A 222 -6.88 6.86 -26.19
C MET A 222 -7.34 6.40 -27.58
N ASP A 223 -6.45 5.91 -28.42
CA ASP A 223 -6.80 5.36 -29.74
C ASP A 223 -7.72 4.14 -29.58
N GLY A 224 -7.40 3.23 -28.66
CA GLY A 224 -8.27 2.10 -28.28
C GLY A 224 -9.63 2.54 -27.78
N TRP A 225 -9.69 3.60 -26.98
CA TRP A 225 -10.95 4.19 -26.53
C TRP A 225 -11.79 4.76 -27.65
N VAL A 226 -11.18 5.46 -28.61
CA VAL A 226 -11.86 6.01 -29.79
C VAL A 226 -12.43 4.89 -30.65
N VAL A 227 -11.69 3.82 -30.90
CA VAL A 227 -12.15 2.62 -31.59
C VAL A 227 -13.38 2.04 -30.91
N GLN A 228 -13.34 1.88 -29.59
CA GLN A 228 -14.44 1.37 -28.80
C GLN A 228 -15.72 2.22 -28.90
N GLN A 229 -15.60 3.54 -28.98
CA GLN A 229 -16.75 4.43 -29.10
C GLN A 229 -17.37 4.44 -30.51
N SER A 230 -16.58 4.13 -31.53
CA SER A 230 -16.99 4.23 -32.94
C SER A 230 -17.65 2.97 -33.51
N GLN A 231 -17.52 1.83 -32.78
CA GLN A 231 -17.99 0.55 -33.27
C GLN A 231 -19.21 0.05 -32.48
N ASP A 232 -20.25 -0.37 -33.22
CA ASP A 232 -21.42 -1.09 -32.70
C ASP A 232 -21.04 -2.58 -32.61
N ILE A 233 -20.05 -2.88 -31.73
CA ILE A 233 -19.55 -4.25 -31.56
C ILE A 233 -20.33 -4.88 -30.42
N ASP A 234 -21.16 -5.84 -30.79
CA ASP A 234 -21.84 -6.78 -29.88
C ASP A 234 -20.83 -7.83 -29.40
N SER A 235 -19.89 -7.43 -28.56
CA SER A 235 -18.93 -8.35 -27.94
C SER A 235 -18.76 -8.01 -26.48
N ASP A 236 -19.23 -8.90 -25.62
CA ASP A 236 -19.07 -8.85 -24.16
C ASP A 236 -17.58 -8.96 -23.75
N LEU A 237 -16.70 -9.32 -24.69
CA LEU A 237 -15.30 -9.60 -24.46
C LEU A 237 -14.40 -8.46 -24.96
N GLY A 238 -13.76 -7.75 -24.03
CA GLY A 238 -12.68 -6.79 -24.35
C GLY A 238 -11.37 -7.49 -24.71
N LEU A 239 -10.50 -6.80 -25.43
CA LEU A 239 -9.16 -7.28 -25.73
C LEU A 239 -8.32 -7.45 -24.47
N LEU A 240 -8.41 -6.48 -23.56
CA LEU A 240 -7.69 -6.41 -22.28
C LEU A 240 -8.66 -6.10 -21.14
N ILE A 241 -8.47 -6.75 -19.99
CA ILE A 241 -9.28 -6.52 -18.78
C ILE A 241 -8.35 -6.27 -17.59
N PRO A 242 -8.18 -5.02 -17.15
CA PRO A 242 -7.49 -4.72 -15.91
C PRO A 242 -8.17 -5.38 -14.71
N THR A 243 -7.41 -6.11 -13.90
CA THR A 243 -7.93 -6.87 -12.77
C THR A 243 -7.02 -6.78 -11.55
N PHE A 244 -7.53 -7.25 -10.40
CA PHE A 244 -6.76 -7.44 -9.18
C PHE A 244 -6.94 -8.87 -8.70
N ILE A 245 -5.83 -9.53 -8.41
CA ILE A 245 -5.77 -10.85 -7.83
C ILE A 245 -5.66 -10.69 -6.32
N GLY A 246 -6.69 -11.10 -5.60
CA GLY A 246 -6.77 -11.02 -4.13
C GLY A 246 -6.65 -12.36 -3.43
N ASP A 247 -6.84 -13.45 -4.19
CA ASP A 247 -6.73 -14.82 -3.69
C ASP A 247 -5.64 -15.58 -4.46
N PRO A 248 -4.75 -16.34 -3.78
CA PRO A 248 -3.66 -17.05 -4.43
C PRO A 248 -4.20 -18.17 -5.34
N GLY A 249 -3.62 -18.30 -6.53
CA GLY A 249 -4.07 -19.26 -7.53
C GLY A 249 -5.42 -18.92 -8.16
N GLU A 250 -5.92 -17.68 -8.04
CA GLU A 250 -7.12 -17.25 -8.74
C GLU A 250 -6.90 -17.37 -10.25
N PRO A 251 -7.72 -18.13 -10.99
CA PRO A 251 -7.54 -18.30 -12.43
C PRO A 251 -7.98 -17.04 -13.21
N PRO A 252 -7.41 -16.80 -14.40
CA PRO A 252 -7.96 -15.80 -15.31
C PRO A 252 -9.40 -16.18 -15.73
N ALA A 253 -10.17 -15.18 -16.15
CA ALA A 253 -11.51 -15.41 -16.65
C ALA A 253 -11.49 -16.36 -17.87
N GLU A 254 -12.58 -17.11 -18.10
CA GLU A 254 -12.68 -18.06 -19.22
C GLU A 254 -12.34 -17.39 -20.56
N GLY A 255 -11.40 -17.96 -21.29
CA GLY A 255 -10.91 -17.43 -22.56
C GLY A 255 -9.86 -16.32 -22.45
N TYR A 256 -9.35 -16.05 -21.26
CA TYR A 256 -8.30 -15.09 -21.00
C TYR A 256 -7.06 -15.76 -20.42
N VAL A 257 -5.94 -15.03 -20.50
CA VAL A 257 -4.68 -15.32 -19.82
C VAL A 257 -4.20 -14.06 -19.08
N TYR A 258 -3.41 -14.19 -18.04
CA TYR A 258 -2.75 -13.05 -17.41
C TYR A 258 -1.64 -12.54 -18.35
N THR A 259 -1.67 -11.25 -18.66
CA THR A 259 -0.73 -10.62 -19.58
C THR A 259 0.09 -9.52 -18.92
N GLY A 260 -0.37 -9.02 -17.77
CA GLY A 260 0.06 -7.71 -17.29
C GLY A 260 -0.51 -6.58 -18.16
N TYR A 261 -0.31 -5.36 -17.76
CA TYR A 261 -0.55 -4.19 -18.62
C TYR A 261 0.52 -4.17 -19.72
N PRO A 262 0.18 -3.75 -20.95
CA PRO A 262 1.19 -3.59 -22.00
C PRO A 262 2.33 -2.69 -21.55
N THR A 263 3.57 -3.10 -21.78
CA THR A 263 4.77 -2.34 -21.42
C THR A 263 5.57 -1.96 -22.66
N LEU A 264 6.45 -0.97 -22.55
CA LEU A 264 7.40 -0.63 -23.59
C LEU A 264 8.55 -1.63 -23.64
N GLU A 265 9.29 -1.64 -24.74
CA GLU A 265 10.46 -2.49 -24.92
C GLU A 265 11.46 -2.31 -23.77
N ASN A 266 11.97 -3.40 -23.24
CA ASN A 266 12.91 -3.46 -22.11
C ASN A 266 12.34 -3.07 -20.73
N MET A 267 11.04 -2.93 -20.58
CA MET A 267 10.39 -2.87 -19.27
C MET A 267 10.03 -4.27 -18.78
N PRO A 268 10.03 -4.50 -17.44
CA PRO A 268 9.44 -5.69 -16.85
C PRO A 268 7.97 -5.88 -17.23
N ALA A 269 7.43 -7.08 -16.98
CA ALA A 269 6.02 -7.38 -17.17
C ALA A 269 5.13 -6.38 -16.42
N GLY A 270 3.98 -6.05 -17.00
CA GLY A 270 3.12 -4.96 -16.53
C GLY A 270 2.21 -5.32 -15.35
N SER A 271 2.63 -6.24 -14.48
CA SER A 271 1.94 -6.54 -13.21
C SER A 271 2.61 -5.83 -12.04
N TYR A 272 1.87 -5.56 -10.97
CA TYR A 272 2.41 -4.83 -9.83
C TYR A 272 1.79 -5.28 -8.51
N PHE A 273 2.61 -5.31 -7.46
CA PHE A 273 2.12 -5.50 -6.10
C PHE A 273 1.34 -4.28 -5.62
N SER A 274 0.21 -4.55 -5.00
CA SER A 274 -0.64 -3.55 -4.35
C SER A 274 -0.96 -4.01 -2.94
N PHE A 275 -0.82 -3.13 -1.96
CA PHE A 275 -1.19 -3.38 -0.58
C PHE A 275 -1.88 -2.17 0.01
N GLY A 276 -2.75 -2.38 1.00
CA GLY A 276 -3.49 -1.29 1.64
C GLY A 276 -2.62 -0.52 2.62
N THR A 277 -1.91 -1.26 3.48
CA THR A 277 -1.07 -0.67 4.53
C THR A 277 0.22 -1.46 4.72
N ALA A 278 1.27 -0.75 5.15
CA ALA A 278 2.56 -1.33 5.45
C ALA A 278 3.13 -0.75 6.76
N PHE A 279 3.87 -1.58 7.48
CA PHE A 279 4.57 -1.17 8.68
C PHE A 279 5.81 -0.36 8.35
N SER A 280 6.05 0.71 9.11
CA SER A 280 7.28 1.50 9.09
C SER A 280 7.68 1.84 10.52
N ILE A 281 8.96 1.71 10.88
CA ILE A 281 9.51 2.11 12.18
C ILE A 281 10.26 3.41 12.02
N ILE A 282 10.02 4.37 12.92
CA ILE A 282 10.74 5.65 12.91
C ILE A 282 12.19 5.43 13.32
N SER A 283 13.14 5.92 12.52
CA SER A 283 14.58 5.77 12.76
C SER A 283 15.05 6.43 14.08
N GLY A 284 14.34 7.45 14.54
CA GLY A 284 14.59 8.12 15.83
C GLY A 284 13.92 7.48 17.04
N SER A 285 13.16 6.39 16.86
CA SER A 285 12.52 5.67 17.97
C SER A 285 13.58 5.03 18.89
N LYS A 286 13.28 5.02 20.19
CA LYS A 286 14.06 4.28 21.20
C LYS A 286 13.59 2.84 21.37
N ASN A 287 12.52 2.48 20.68
CA ASN A 287 11.80 1.21 20.80
C ASN A 287 11.85 0.40 19.49
N VAL A 288 12.91 0.56 18.68
CA VAL A 288 13.04 -0.08 17.37
C VAL A 288 12.98 -1.60 17.47
N ASP A 289 13.61 -2.19 18.48
CA ASP A 289 13.65 -3.65 18.65
C ASP A 289 12.29 -4.19 19.08
N GLU A 290 11.61 -3.53 19.99
CA GLU A 290 10.25 -3.90 20.41
C GLU A 290 9.22 -3.72 19.30
N ALA A 291 9.36 -2.63 18.52
CA ALA A 291 8.51 -2.41 17.35
C ALA A 291 8.72 -3.50 16.29
N TRP A 292 9.97 -3.92 16.07
CA TRP A 292 10.29 -5.01 15.18
C TRP A 292 9.74 -6.36 15.66
N GLU A 293 9.79 -6.63 16.97
CA GLU A 293 9.19 -7.82 17.55
C GLU A 293 7.68 -7.90 17.29
N PHE A 294 6.98 -6.77 17.43
CA PHE A 294 5.57 -6.69 17.04
C PHE A 294 5.34 -6.95 15.55
N ILE A 295 6.15 -6.37 14.66
CA ILE A 295 6.06 -6.65 13.22
C ILE A 295 6.26 -8.14 12.95
N ARG A 296 7.28 -8.76 13.53
CA ARG A 296 7.51 -10.22 13.40
C ARG A 296 6.31 -11.05 13.87
N PHE A 297 5.66 -10.64 14.95
CA PHE A 297 4.43 -11.29 15.39
C PHE A 297 3.33 -11.17 14.34
N CYS A 298 3.13 -9.97 13.77
CA CYS A 298 2.15 -9.76 12.70
C CYS A 298 2.43 -10.60 11.44
N LEU A 299 3.71 -10.89 11.16
CA LEU A 299 4.16 -11.70 10.02
C LEU A 299 4.19 -13.21 10.33
N SER A 300 3.91 -13.62 11.57
CA SER A 300 3.88 -15.03 11.95
C SER A 300 2.78 -15.80 11.22
N PRO A 301 2.96 -17.10 10.97
CA PRO A 301 1.94 -17.92 10.31
C PRO A 301 0.58 -17.87 11.02
N GLU A 302 0.57 -17.79 12.37
CA GLU A 302 -0.66 -17.70 13.15
C GLU A 302 -1.46 -16.45 12.80
N GLN A 303 -0.81 -15.28 12.76
CA GLN A 303 -1.46 -14.03 12.44
C GLN A 303 -1.81 -13.93 10.96
N GLN A 304 -0.93 -14.39 10.09
CA GLN A 304 -1.12 -14.33 8.64
C GLN A 304 -2.26 -15.23 8.13
N ARG A 305 -2.60 -16.31 8.81
CA ARG A 305 -3.82 -17.09 8.54
C ARG A 305 -5.11 -16.32 8.81
N THR A 306 -5.06 -15.26 9.61
CA THR A 306 -6.22 -14.41 9.90
C THR A 306 -6.44 -13.29 8.88
N VAL A 307 -5.48 -13.03 8.00
CA VAL A 307 -5.56 -11.99 6.97
C VAL A 307 -6.78 -12.21 6.07
N ARG A 308 -7.52 -11.11 5.85
CA ARG A 308 -8.69 -11.05 4.98
C ARG A 308 -8.59 -9.83 4.07
N GLY A 309 -9.15 -9.93 2.87
CA GLY A 309 -9.14 -8.83 1.91
C GLY A 309 -7.80 -8.66 1.21
N GLY A 310 -7.09 -9.75 0.96
CA GLY A 310 -5.82 -9.84 0.26
C GLY A 310 -5.07 -11.12 0.62
N MET A 311 -3.95 -11.32 -0.05
CA MET A 311 -3.07 -12.46 0.18
C MET A 311 -2.17 -12.23 1.40
N PRO A 312 -1.85 -13.28 2.18
CA PRO A 312 -0.89 -13.20 3.26
C PRO A 312 0.50 -12.94 2.69
N VAL A 313 1.28 -12.11 3.38
CA VAL A 313 2.69 -11.87 2.98
C VAL A 313 3.64 -12.97 3.46
N ASN A 314 3.21 -13.84 4.35
CA ASN A 314 3.99 -14.97 4.82
C ASN A 314 3.99 -16.07 3.75
N SER A 315 5.17 -16.42 3.20
CA SER A 315 5.33 -17.37 2.10
C SER A 315 4.71 -18.74 2.41
N ARG A 316 4.90 -19.22 3.64
CA ARG A 316 4.34 -20.50 4.06
C ARG A 316 2.81 -20.48 4.08
N VAL A 317 2.21 -19.42 4.61
CA VAL A 317 0.74 -19.29 4.67
C VAL A 317 0.15 -19.07 3.29
N LEU A 318 0.86 -18.38 2.41
CA LEU A 318 0.48 -18.23 1.00
C LEU A 318 0.39 -19.62 0.35
N GLN A 319 1.43 -20.45 0.51
CA GLN A 319 1.45 -21.82 -0.02
C GLN A 319 0.35 -22.70 0.61
N GLU A 320 0.17 -22.63 1.95
CA GLU A 320 -0.90 -23.35 2.64
C GLU A 320 -2.30 -23.02 2.03
N ARG A 321 -2.55 -21.76 1.64
CA ARG A 321 -3.81 -21.37 0.97
C ARG A 321 -3.93 -21.92 -0.45
N ILE A 322 -2.84 -21.96 -1.22
CA ILE A 322 -2.83 -22.58 -2.55
C ILE A 322 -3.15 -24.07 -2.42
N ASP A 323 -2.46 -24.78 -1.51
CA ASP A 323 -2.66 -26.21 -1.28
C ASP A 323 -4.10 -26.53 -0.85
N GLU A 324 -4.68 -25.73 0.07
CA GLU A 324 -6.08 -25.87 0.50
C GLU A 324 -7.05 -25.71 -0.67
N ARG A 325 -6.85 -24.74 -1.55
CA ARG A 325 -7.69 -24.53 -2.73
C ARG A 325 -7.56 -25.65 -3.76
N LEU A 326 -6.37 -26.22 -3.94
CA LEU A 326 -6.13 -27.41 -4.77
C LEU A 326 -6.85 -28.63 -4.20
N GLU A 327 -6.73 -28.90 -2.90
CA GLU A 327 -7.42 -30.01 -2.22
C GLU A 327 -8.94 -29.89 -2.32
N ASN A 328 -9.46 -28.67 -2.17
CA ASN A 328 -10.89 -28.36 -2.32
C ASN A 328 -11.37 -28.36 -3.79
N LYS A 329 -10.46 -28.46 -4.76
CA LYS A 329 -10.75 -28.36 -6.21
C LYS A 329 -11.38 -27.02 -6.60
N GLU A 330 -11.03 -25.96 -5.92
CA GLU A 330 -11.41 -24.60 -6.27
C GLU A 330 -10.52 -24.05 -7.40
N ILE A 331 -9.30 -24.57 -7.50
CA ILE A 331 -8.32 -24.29 -8.55
C ILE A 331 -7.70 -25.59 -9.05
N THR A 332 -7.05 -25.55 -10.21
CA THR A 332 -6.25 -26.63 -10.78
C THR A 332 -4.77 -26.40 -10.54
N GLU A 333 -3.93 -27.45 -10.76
CA GLU A 333 -2.49 -27.28 -10.72
C GLU A 333 -1.98 -26.26 -11.76
N ALA A 334 -2.61 -26.21 -12.93
CA ALA A 334 -2.27 -25.22 -13.95
C ALA A 334 -2.60 -23.78 -13.51
N ASP A 335 -3.67 -23.58 -12.70
CA ASP A 335 -3.99 -22.26 -12.13
C ASP A 335 -2.96 -21.85 -11.09
N ALA A 336 -2.50 -22.79 -10.26
CA ALA A 336 -1.43 -22.54 -9.29
C ALA A 336 -0.10 -22.21 -9.98
N GLU A 337 0.31 -22.99 -11.01
CA GLU A 337 1.48 -22.69 -11.82
C GLU A 337 1.40 -21.31 -12.48
N CYS A 338 0.25 -20.96 -13.04
CA CYS A 338 0.03 -19.63 -13.65
C CYS A 338 0.13 -18.50 -12.62
N PHE A 339 -0.31 -18.73 -11.38
CA PHE A 339 -0.16 -17.76 -10.29
C PHE A 339 1.30 -17.62 -9.85
N ASP A 340 2.05 -18.72 -9.75
CA ASP A 340 3.47 -18.69 -9.39
C ASP A 340 4.26 -17.92 -10.46
N GLU A 341 4.00 -18.17 -11.75
CA GLU A 341 4.60 -17.39 -12.86
C GLU A 341 4.26 -15.90 -12.75
N LEU A 342 3.00 -15.57 -12.47
CA LEU A 342 2.57 -14.18 -12.27
C LEU A 342 3.29 -13.52 -11.09
N LEU A 343 3.47 -14.25 -9.99
CA LEU A 343 4.16 -13.76 -8.80
C LEU A 343 5.63 -13.49 -9.10
N ASP A 344 6.32 -14.45 -9.74
CA ASP A 344 7.74 -14.36 -10.10
C ASP A 344 8.04 -13.19 -11.07
N GLU A 345 7.11 -12.89 -11.99
CA GLU A 345 7.27 -11.82 -12.98
C GLU A 345 6.81 -10.45 -12.49
N THR A 346 6.25 -10.36 -11.27
CA THR A 346 5.78 -9.09 -10.71
C THR A 346 6.92 -8.34 -10.04
N GLU A 347 7.50 -7.37 -10.74
CA GLU A 347 8.64 -6.57 -10.25
C GLU A 347 8.24 -5.17 -9.76
N TRP A 348 7.01 -4.74 -10.02
CA TRP A 348 6.56 -3.38 -9.72
C TRP A 348 5.75 -3.31 -8.43
N VAL A 349 5.79 -2.14 -7.81
CA VAL A 349 4.90 -1.78 -6.70
C VAL A 349 4.02 -0.61 -7.12
N ARG A 350 2.76 -0.64 -6.75
CA ARG A 350 1.80 0.44 -7.01
C ARG A 350 2.38 1.81 -6.61
N ALA A 351 2.21 2.81 -7.46
CA ALA A 351 2.60 4.17 -7.14
C ALA A 351 1.76 4.75 -5.98
N SER A 352 2.35 5.71 -5.26
CA SER A 352 1.64 6.41 -4.18
C SER A 352 0.36 7.09 -4.68
N PRO A 353 -0.63 7.29 -3.80
CA PRO A 353 -1.82 8.06 -4.13
C PRO A 353 -1.48 9.44 -4.71
N ASP A 354 -0.51 10.15 -4.13
CA ASP A 354 -0.11 11.49 -4.56
C ASP A 354 0.40 11.48 -6.02
N ILE A 355 1.25 10.52 -6.37
CA ILE A 355 1.73 10.36 -7.75
C ILE A 355 0.57 9.94 -8.67
N THR A 356 -0.25 8.98 -8.25
CA THR A 356 -1.40 8.51 -9.03
C THR A 356 -2.37 9.66 -9.32
N ASP A 357 -2.62 10.54 -8.36
CA ASP A 357 -3.52 11.68 -8.51
C ASP A 357 -2.98 12.72 -9.49
N ILE A 358 -1.67 12.96 -9.51
CA ILE A 358 -1.02 13.83 -10.51
C ILE A 358 -1.34 13.33 -11.94
N PHE A 359 -1.25 12.03 -12.17
CA PHE A 359 -1.58 11.44 -13.48
C PHE A 359 -3.09 11.42 -13.74
N SER A 360 -3.90 11.10 -12.75
CA SER A 360 -5.33 10.85 -12.91
C SER A 360 -6.09 12.06 -13.42
N GLU A 361 -5.77 13.25 -12.95
CA GLU A 361 -6.41 14.48 -13.37
C GLU A 361 -6.12 14.80 -14.84
N GLU A 362 -4.87 14.70 -15.24
CA GLU A 362 -4.41 15.04 -16.59
C GLU A 362 -4.86 14.00 -17.62
N ILE A 363 -4.76 12.71 -17.27
CA ILE A 363 -5.23 11.61 -18.13
C ILE A 363 -6.76 11.67 -18.29
N SER A 364 -7.51 11.93 -17.21
CA SER A 364 -8.96 12.10 -17.30
C SER A 364 -9.36 13.23 -18.25
N ALA A 365 -8.66 14.35 -18.20
CA ALA A 365 -8.89 15.47 -19.11
C ALA A 365 -8.64 15.11 -20.59
N CYS A 366 -7.68 14.21 -20.86
CA CYS A 366 -7.46 13.70 -22.23
C CYS A 366 -8.62 12.82 -22.70
N PHE A 367 -9.07 11.87 -21.89
CA PHE A 367 -10.20 10.98 -22.22
C PHE A 367 -11.53 11.74 -22.38
N GLU A 368 -11.68 12.88 -21.70
CA GLU A 368 -12.83 13.78 -21.84
C GLU A 368 -12.71 14.73 -23.06
N GLY A 369 -11.58 14.70 -23.75
CA GLY A 369 -11.33 15.59 -24.90
C GLY A 369 -10.99 17.03 -24.51
N ASN A 370 -10.74 17.31 -23.25
CA ASN A 370 -10.44 18.64 -22.71
C ASN A 370 -8.95 19.00 -22.78
N ARG A 371 -8.09 18.02 -23.11
CA ARG A 371 -6.62 18.20 -23.16
C ARG A 371 -5.99 17.32 -24.23
N GLN A 372 -4.89 17.80 -24.83
CA GLN A 372 -4.06 17.00 -25.73
C GLN A 372 -3.01 16.23 -24.94
N VAL A 373 -2.52 15.11 -25.49
CA VAL A 373 -1.57 14.20 -24.81
C VAL A 373 -0.26 14.92 -24.43
N ASP A 374 0.29 15.70 -25.34
CA ASP A 374 1.52 16.47 -25.13
C ASP A 374 1.37 17.56 -24.04
N GLU A 375 0.18 18.15 -23.95
CA GLU A 375 -0.15 19.09 -22.88
C GLU A 375 -0.28 18.40 -21.54
N ALA A 376 -0.97 17.24 -21.47
CA ALA A 376 -1.08 16.44 -20.27
C ALA A 376 0.29 16.00 -19.75
N ALA A 377 1.14 15.48 -20.63
CA ALA A 377 2.50 15.08 -20.28
C ALA A 377 3.32 16.23 -19.69
N ARG A 378 3.22 17.43 -20.28
CA ARG A 378 3.88 18.64 -19.76
C ARG A 378 3.34 19.07 -18.39
N MET A 379 2.03 18.95 -18.16
CA MET A 379 1.41 19.28 -16.87
C MET A 379 1.83 18.30 -15.79
N ILE A 380 1.86 17.01 -16.10
CA ILE A 380 2.34 15.96 -15.21
C ILE A 380 3.79 16.21 -14.83
N GLU A 381 4.67 16.48 -15.80
CA GLU A 381 6.08 16.80 -15.58
C GLU A 381 6.26 17.98 -14.60
N ASN A 382 5.52 19.07 -14.82
CA ASN A 382 5.58 20.23 -13.93
C ASN A 382 5.09 19.92 -12.50
N ARG A 383 4.02 19.15 -12.37
CA ARG A 383 3.45 18.77 -11.07
C ARG A 383 4.34 17.79 -10.32
N LEU A 384 4.93 16.82 -11.00
CA LEU A 384 5.92 15.91 -10.41
C LEU A 384 7.14 16.69 -9.90
N ASN A 385 7.69 17.60 -10.69
CA ASN A 385 8.82 18.43 -10.26
C ASN A 385 8.48 19.30 -9.04
N LEU A 386 7.27 19.85 -8.96
CA LEU A 386 6.82 20.62 -7.80
C LEU A 386 6.68 19.72 -6.57
N PHE A 387 6.00 18.57 -6.72
CA PHE A 387 5.82 17.59 -5.65
C PHE A 387 7.16 17.13 -5.05
N LEU A 388 8.15 16.91 -5.89
CA LEU A 388 9.48 16.49 -5.48
C LEU A 388 10.27 17.60 -4.80
N ALA A 389 10.19 18.83 -5.33
CA ALA A 389 10.82 19.99 -4.70
C ALA A 389 10.26 20.22 -3.28
N GLU A 390 8.93 20.17 -3.14
CA GLU A 390 8.28 20.27 -1.83
C GLU A 390 8.66 19.10 -0.90
N SER A 391 8.81 17.89 -1.44
CA SER A 391 9.26 16.72 -0.68
C SER A 391 10.73 16.80 -0.26
N ALA A 392 11.57 17.53 -0.97
CA ALA A 392 13.00 17.69 -0.67
C ALA A 392 13.29 18.80 0.35
N GLU A 393 12.40 19.79 0.51
CA GLU A 393 12.59 20.90 1.46
C GLU A 393 12.32 20.53 2.93
N TYR A 394 11.75 19.38 3.19
CA TYR A 394 11.47 18.89 4.53
C TYR A 394 12.38 17.72 4.89
#